data_3695974f2aa7f82b758211fb1aeeb6ef
#
_entry.id   3695974f2aa7f82b758211fb1aeeb6ef
#
_cell.length_a   1.000
_cell.length_b   1.000
_cell.length_c   1.000
_cell.angle_alpha   90.00
_cell.angle_beta   90.00
_cell.angle_gamma   90.00
#
_symmetry.space_group_name_H-M   'P 1'
#
loop_
_entity.id
_entity.type
_entity.pdbx_description
1 polymer ?
#
loop_
_entity_poly.entity_id
_entity_poly.type
_entity_poly.pdbx_seq_one_letter_code
_entity_poly.pdbx_strand_id
1 'polypeptide(L)'
;LAMAVKAYTEPGEAVLIQSPVYYPFSEVIVDNERKLVSSDLKQDVSGHYYMDLEDLEEKIIQEKVRLLFLCNPHNPVGRVWTKEELTALGDICVKHGVIVVSDEIHADFVFEGKHQVFAAIKKEFEEITITCTSPSKTFNLAGLMISNIFIADRKLRHRFRKELDRAGISQLGVMGLVACEAAYSQGEVWYEKMHEYVKENIEYTREFVNTRLPGVKMGEHQGTYLVWLDFRETGLSVDALEDLIIYKAGLWLDSGKIFGKAGEGFQRINVACPRATLTEALERIKKALETTK
;
A
#
# COMPACT_ATOMS: atom_id res chain seq x y z
N LEU A 1 -12.83 -0.79 -2.12
CA LEU A 1 -12.49 -1.78 -1.07
C LEU A 1 -13.73 -2.14 -0.24
N ALA A 2 -14.42 -1.20 0.41
CA ALA A 2 -15.62 -1.49 1.21
C ALA A 2 -16.70 -2.26 0.44
N MET A 3 -16.90 -1.95 -0.84
CA MET A 3 -17.83 -2.70 -1.69
C MET A 3 -17.40 -4.14 -1.91
N ALA A 4 -16.10 -4.42 -2.01
CA ALA A 4 -15.59 -5.79 -2.11
C ALA A 4 -15.81 -6.56 -0.81
N VAL A 5 -15.55 -5.93 0.36
CA VAL A 5 -15.88 -6.54 1.65
C VAL A 5 -17.34 -6.95 1.71
N LYS A 6 -18.26 -6.05 1.39
CA LYS A 6 -19.71 -6.33 1.40
C LYS A 6 -20.15 -7.35 0.36
N ALA A 7 -19.55 -7.32 -0.82
CA ALA A 7 -19.92 -8.23 -1.90
C ALA A 7 -19.47 -9.67 -1.65
N TYR A 8 -18.36 -9.89 -0.97
CA TYR A 8 -17.72 -11.20 -0.92
C TYR A 8 -17.65 -11.83 0.46
N THR A 9 -18.07 -11.10 1.50
CA THR A 9 -18.13 -11.61 2.87
C THR A 9 -19.42 -11.20 3.56
N GLU A 10 -19.78 -11.91 4.62
CA GLU A 10 -20.86 -11.58 5.55
C GLU A 10 -20.29 -11.02 6.87
N PRO A 11 -21.08 -10.27 7.69
CA PRO A 11 -20.67 -9.85 9.01
C PRO A 11 -20.11 -11.01 9.84
N GLY A 12 -18.96 -10.78 10.50
CA GLY A 12 -18.24 -11.79 11.28
C GLY A 12 -17.31 -12.71 10.49
N GLU A 13 -17.39 -12.76 9.17
CA GLU A 13 -16.42 -13.51 8.36
C GLU A 13 -15.05 -12.81 8.31
N ALA A 14 -13.99 -13.62 8.17
CA ALA A 14 -12.61 -13.14 8.24
C ALA A 14 -12.10 -12.59 6.90
N VAL A 15 -11.43 -11.44 6.98
CA VAL A 15 -10.70 -10.82 5.89
C VAL A 15 -9.23 -10.67 6.29
N LEU A 16 -8.31 -11.11 5.42
CA LEU A 16 -6.88 -11.13 5.71
C LEU A 16 -6.15 -9.97 5.03
N ILE A 17 -5.22 -9.38 5.79
CA ILE A 17 -4.24 -8.39 5.31
C ILE A 17 -2.82 -8.81 5.68
N GLN A 18 -1.80 -8.13 5.14
CA GLN A 18 -0.38 -8.38 5.39
C GLN A 18 0.29 -7.11 5.96
N SER A 19 0.23 -6.96 7.30
CA SER A 19 0.79 -5.77 7.98
C SER A 19 2.33 -5.77 8.02
N PRO A 20 2.96 -4.54 8.02
CA PRO A 20 2.35 -3.24 7.93
C PRO A 20 1.82 -2.98 6.52
N VAL A 21 0.58 -2.54 6.40
CA VAL A 21 -0.07 -2.27 5.12
C VAL A 21 -0.95 -1.03 5.23
N TYR A 22 -1.37 -0.50 4.13
CA TYR A 22 -2.26 0.66 4.01
C TYR A 22 -3.41 0.58 5.04
N TYR A 23 -3.37 1.46 6.04
CA TYR A 23 -4.23 1.36 7.24
C TYR A 23 -5.74 1.36 6.93
N PRO A 24 -6.25 2.03 5.86
CA PRO A 24 -7.66 1.93 5.52
C PRO A 24 -8.12 0.51 5.15
N PHE A 25 -7.21 -0.44 4.88
CA PHE A 25 -7.59 -1.85 4.73
C PHE A 25 -8.21 -2.39 6.02
N SER A 26 -7.58 -2.11 7.15
CA SER A 26 -8.09 -2.51 8.47
C SER A 26 -9.40 -1.82 8.80
N GLU A 27 -9.49 -0.52 8.54
CA GLU A 27 -10.68 0.30 8.79
C GLU A 27 -11.89 -0.23 8.02
N VAL A 28 -11.77 -0.43 6.70
CA VAL A 28 -12.91 -0.92 5.91
C VAL A 28 -13.35 -2.34 6.28
N ILE A 29 -12.47 -3.16 6.83
CA ILE A 29 -12.82 -4.49 7.33
C ILE A 29 -13.63 -4.38 8.62
N VAL A 30 -13.10 -3.65 9.59
CA VAL A 30 -13.72 -3.50 10.93
C VAL A 30 -15.01 -2.70 10.87
N ASP A 31 -15.03 -1.58 10.15
CA ASP A 31 -16.20 -0.71 10.01
C ASP A 31 -17.37 -1.40 9.28
N ASN A 32 -17.08 -2.45 8.52
CA ASN A 32 -18.11 -3.28 7.91
C ASN A 32 -18.40 -4.57 8.71
N GLU A 33 -18.03 -4.63 10.00
CA GLU A 33 -18.32 -5.75 10.91
C GLU A 33 -17.67 -7.08 10.51
N ARG A 34 -16.54 -7.06 9.78
CA ARG A 34 -15.78 -8.26 9.45
C ARG A 34 -14.64 -8.47 10.44
N LYS A 35 -14.23 -9.73 10.60
CA LYS A 35 -13.08 -10.08 11.42
C LYS A 35 -11.79 -9.74 10.68
N LEU A 36 -11.00 -8.84 11.26
CA LEU A 36 -9.65 -8.53 10.75
C LEU A 36 -8.69 -9.66 11.15
N VAL A 37 -8.00 -10.22 10.16
CA VAL A 37 -6.90 -11.18 10.33
C VAL A 37 -5.65 -10.59 9.70
N SER A 38 -4.54 -10.57 10.43
CA SER A 38 -3.25 -10.09 9.89
C SER A 38 -2.24 -11.23 9.82
N SER A 39 -1.65 -11.46 8.66
CA SER A 39 -0.42 -12.23 8.48
C SER A 39 0.69 -11.22 8.24
N ASP A 40 1.46 -10.93 9.29
CA ASP A 40 2.43 -9.84 9.25
C ASP A 40 3.61 -10.20 8.35
N LEU A 41 4.02 -9.24 7.53
CA LEU A 41 5.26 -9.36 6.76
C LEU A 41 6.45 -9.56 7.69
N LYS A 42 7.39 -10.38 7.26
CA LYS A 42 8.67 -10.54 7.94
C LYS A 42 9.70 -9.59 7.33
N GLN A 43 10.66 -9.19 8.14
CA GLN A 43 11.79 -8.37 7.72
C GLN A 43 13.08 -9.10 8.02
N ASP A 44 13.97 -9.20 7.03
CA ASP A 44 15.31 -9.76 7.25
C ASP A 44 16.30 -8.70 7.80
N VAL A 45 17.52 -9.12 8.05
CA VAL A 45 18.58 -8.27 8.63
C VAL A 45 19.00 -7.12 7.70
N SER A 46 18.72 -7.22 6.41
CA SER A 46 18.98 -6.16 5.42
C SER A 46 17.86 -5.13 5.35
N GLY A 47 16.73 -5.39 6.01
CA GLY A 47 15.53 -4.56 5.94
C GLY A 47 14.57 -4.95 4.81
N HIS A 48 14.83 -6.05 4.11
CA HIS A 48 13.95 -6.56 3.07
C HIS A 48 12.70 -7.23 3.68
N TYR A 49 11.53 -6.84 3.18
CA TYR A 49 10.26 -7.44 3.61
C TYR A 49 9.84 -8.59 2.70
N TYR A 50 9.29 -9.65 3.27
CA TYR A 50 8.78 -10.81 2.57
C TYR A 50 7.51 -11.36 3.22
N MET A 51 6.73 -12.12 2.45
CA MET A 51 5.50 -12.76 2.92
C MET A 51 5.83 -14.01 3.73
N ASP A 52 5.24 -14.15 4.91
CA ASP A 52 5.25 -15.41 5.65
C ASP A 52 4.09 -16.28 5.16
N LEU A 53 4.35 -17.06 4.12
CA LEU A 53 3.31 -17.86 3.46
C LEU A 53 2.82 -19.03 4.33
N GLU A 54 3.63 -19.52 5.27
CA GLU A 54 3.21 -20.57 6.21
C GLU A 54 2.21 -20.00 7.21
N ASP A 55 2.53 -18.89 7.86
CA ASP A 55 1.62 -18.17 8.76
C ASP A 55 0.32 -17.75 8.04
N LEU A 56 0.45 -17.28 6.80
CA LEU A 56 -0.69 -16.88 5.97
C LEU A 56 -1.63 -18.06 5.72
N GLU A 57 -1.11 -19.22 5.31
CA GLU A 57 -1.92 -20.40 5.04
C GLU A 57 -2.55 -20.97 6.32
N GLU A 58 -1.81 -21.01 7.43
CA GLU A 58 -2.35 -21.41 8.73
C GLU A 58 -3.54 -20.51 9.14
N LYS A 59 -3.40 -19.20 9.03
CA LYS A 59 -4.47 -18.22 9.35
C LYS A 59 -5.67 -18.36 8.41
N ILE A 60 -5.46 -18.60 7.13
CA ILE A 60 -6.55 -18.87 6.19
C ILE A 60 -7.39 -20.05 6.66
N ILE A 61 -6.74 -21.13 7.10
CA ILE A 61 -7.42 -22.36 7.56
C ILE A 61 -8.11 -22.15 8.91
N GLN A 62 -7.38 -21.64 9.90
CA GLN A 62 -7.86 -21.51 11.28
C GLN A 62 -9.02 -20.51 11.37
N GLU A 63 -8.91 -19.39 10.68
CA GLU A 63 -9.87 -18.29 10.71
C GLU A 63 -10.94 -18.38 9.62
N LYS A 64 -10.84 -19.38 8.74
CA LYS A 64 -11.76 -19.58 7.59
C LYS A 64 -11.87 -18.32 6.73
N VAL A 65 -10.72 -17.73 6.41
CA VAL A 65 -10.62 -16.48 5.64
C VAL A 65 -11.35 -16.62 4.30
N ARG A 66 -12.17 -15.61 3.96
CA ARG A 66 -12.93 -15.57 2.69
C ARG A 66 -12.35 -14.59 1.69
N LEU A 67 -11.69 -13.55 2.16
CA LEU A 67 -11.20 -12.46 1.36
C LEU A 67 -9.79 -12.07 1.83
N LEU A 68 -8.88 -11.82 0.87
CA LEU A 68 -7.55 -11.31 1.13
C LEU A 68 -7.37 -9.98 0.39
N PHE A 69 -6.85 -8.96 1.09
CA PHE A 69 -6.41 -7.72 0.47
C PHE A 69 -4.91 -7.77 0.19
N LEU A 70 -4.55 -7.79 -1.08
CA LEU A 70 -3.17 -7.72 -1.56
C LEU A 70 -2.84 -6.29 -1.96
N CYS A 71 -1.81 -5.70 -1.37
CA CYS A 71 -1.25 -4.40 -1.75
C CYS A 71 -0.07 -4.63 -2.70
N ASN A 72 -0.18 -4.20 -3.97
CA ASN A 72 0.81 -4.53 -5.01
C ASN A 72 0.97 -3.39 -6.04
N PRO A 73 2.02 -2.58 -5.97
CA PRO A 73 3.12 -2.51 -4.99
C PRO A 73 2.69 -2.21 -3.56
N HIS A 74 3.47 -2.67 -2.58
CA HIS A 74 3.07 -2.69 -1.17
C HIS A 74 3.43 -1.39 -0.43
N ASN A 75 2.42 -0.70 0.05
CA ASN A 75 2.51 0.48 0.90
C ASN A 75 2.26 0.07 2.38
N PRO A 76 3.14 0.38 3.34
CA PRO A 76 4.19 1.40 3.28
C PRO A 76 5.60 0.90 2.93
N VAL A 77 5.84 -0.40 2.87
CA VAL A 77 7.19 -0.98 2.86
C VAL A 77 7.93 -0.85 1.52
N GLY A 78 7.24 -0.42 0.46
CA GLY A 78 7.85 -0.16 -0.85
C GLY A 78 8.22 -1.40 -1.65
N ARG A 79 7.68 -2.58 -1.31
CA ARG A 79 7.93 -3.82 -2.06
C ARG A 79 7.18 -3.85 -3.39
N VAL A 80 7.84 -4.34 -4.43
CA VAL A 80 7.26 -4.78 -5.70
C VAL A 80 7.37 -6.31 -5.72
N TRP A 81 6.24 -6.99 -5.53
CA TRP A 81 6.22 -8.45 -5.41
C TRP A 81 6.64 -9.12 -6.73
N THR A 82 7.49 -10.12 -6.64
CA THR A 82 7.92 -10.92 -7.80
C THR A 82 6.79 -11.83 -8.28
N LYS A 83 6.94 -12.32 -9.51
CA LYS A 83 5.98 -13.30 -10.06
C LYS A 83 5.93 -14.57 -9.21
N GLU A 84 7.07 -14.99 -8.68
CA GLU A 84 7.23 -16.18 -7.84
C GLU A 84 6.50 -16.02 -6.51
N GLU A 85 6.69 -14.89 -5.82
CA GLU A 85 5.99 -14.57 -4.56
C GLU A 85 4.47 -14.53 -4.77
N LEU A 86 4.02 -13.83 -5.81
CA LEU A 86 2.59 -13.72 -6.13
C LEU A 86 1.99 -15.05 -6.59
N THR A 87 2.79 -15.91 -7.26
CA THR A 87 2.35 -17.25 -7.65
C THR A 87 2.12 -18.12 -6.42
N ALA A 88 3.05 -18.11 -5.47
CA ALA A 88 2.92 -18.89 -4.24
C ALA A 88 1.73 -18.44 -3.39
N LEU A 89 1.53 -17.12 -3.24
CA LEU A 89 0.34 -16.56 -2.58
C LEU A 89 -0.97 -16.99 -3.29
N GLY A 90 -1.00 -16.85 -4.61
CA GLY A 90 -2.18 -17.14 -5.42
C GLY A 90 -2.57 -18.62 -5.38
N ASP A 91 -1.58 -19.53 -5.40
CA ASP A 91 -1.81 -20.97 -5.30
C ASP A 91 -2.46 -21.35 -3.95
N ILE A 92 -2.04 -20.70 -2.85
CA ILE A 92 -2.69 -20.86 -1.54
C ILE A 92 -4.13 -20.35 -1.61
N CYS A 93 -4.37 -19.15 -2.19
CA CYS A 93 -5.72 -18.59 -2.29
C CYS A 93 -6.65 -19.48 -3.12
N VAL A 94 -6.19 -19.99 -4.25
CA VAL A 94 -6.96 -20.94 -5.09
C VAL A 94 -7.28 -22.23 -4.32
N LYS A 95 -6.26 -22.82 -3.66
CA LYS A 95 -6.41 -24.06 -2.87
C LYS A 95 -7.49 -23.95 -1.80
N HIS A 96 -7.63 -22.80 -1.16
CA HIS A 96 -8.57 -22.58 -0.05
C HIS A 96 -9.83 -21.79 -0.45
N GLY A 97 -9.98 -21.43 -1.71
CA GLY A 97 -11.17 -20.71 -2.22
C GLY A 97 -11.27 -19.27 -1.67
N VAL A 98 -10.12 -18.62 -1.43
CA VAL A 98 -10.03 -17.23 -0.96
C VAL A 98 -10.09 -16.29 -2.16
N ILE A 99 -10.97 -15.30 -2.11
CA ILE A 99 -11.05 -14.23 -3.11
C ILE A 99 -9.94 -13.21 -2.81
N VAL A 100 -9.27 -12.70 -3.85
CA VAL A 100 -8.20 -11.71 -3.72
C VAL A 100 -8.65 -10.36 -4.27
N VAL A 101 -8.60 -9.34 -3.44
CA VAL A 101 -8.66 -7.93 -3.89
C VAL A 101 -7.23 -7.45 -4.06
N SER A 102 -6.77 -7.36 -5.30
CA SER A 102 -5.45 -6.83 -5.63
C SER A 102 -5.53 -5.33 -5.81
N ASP A 103 -5.06 -4.58 -4.81
CA ASP A 103 -4.95 -3.13 -4.90
C ASP A 103 -3.64 -2.76 -5.61
N GLU A 104 -3.76 -2.44 -6.88
CA GLU A 104 -2.65 -2.13 -7.79
C GLU A 104 -2.56 -0.62 -8.09
N ILE A 105 -3.07 0.21 -7.18
CA ILE A 105 -3.13 1.68 -7.36
C ILE A 105 -1.74 2.33 -7.49
N HIS A 106 -0.68 1.65 -7.03
CA HIS A 106 0.70 2.08 -7.15
C HIS A 106 1.46 1.41 -8.30
N ALA A 107 0.79 0.71 -9.22
CA ALA A 107 1.40 -0.04 -10.32
C ALA A 107 2.34 0.81 -11.19
N ASP A 108 2.04 2.10 -11.35
CA ASP A 108 2.85 3.04 -12.14
C ASP A 108 4.11 3.56 -11.41
N PHE A 109 4.25 3.27 -10.11
CA PHE A 109 5.41 3.67 -9.31
C PHE A 109 6.30 2.49 -8.99
N VAL A 110 6.90 1.91 -10.02
CA VAL A 110 7.92 0.86 -9.91
C VAL A 110 9.25 1.43 -10.35
N PHE A 111 10.23 1.44 -9.44
CA PHE A 111 11.58 1.98 -9.67
C PHE A 111 12.62 0.86 -9.79
N GLU A 112 12.35 -0.31 -9.19
CA GLU A 112 13.16 -1.52 -9.30
C GLU A 112 12.27 -2.73 -9.56
N GLY A 113 12.70 -3.63 -10.45
CA GLY A 113 11.90 -4.79 -10.86
C GLY A 113 10.81 -4.48 -11.88
N LYS A 114 9.70 -5.21 -11.83
CA LYS A 114 8.57 -5.06 -12.75
C LYS A 114 7.26 -5.39 -12.04
N HIS A 115 6.29 -4.50 -12.14
CA HIS A 115 4.94 -4.78 -11.67
C HIS A 115 4.35 -6.02 -12.37
N GLN A 116 3.76 -6.89 -11.56
CA GLN A 116 3.03 -8.06 -12.03
C GLN A 116 1.54 -7.87 -11.71
N VAL A 117 0.72 -7.83 -12.73
CA VAL A 117 -0.75 -7.84 -12.55
C VAL A 117 -1.14 -9.22 -12.02
N PHE A 118 -1.59 -9.29 -10.77
CA PHE A 118 -1.85 -10.55 -10.08
C PHE A 118 -2.80 -11.47 -10.86
N ALA A 119 -3.91 -10.94 -11.35
CA ALA A 119 -4.90 -11.69 -12.13
C ALA A 119 -4.35 -12.28 -13.45
N ALA A 120 -3.25 -11.72 -13.98
CA ALA A 120 -2.66 -12.14 -15.26
C ALA A 120 -1.59 -13.24 -15.12
N ILE A 121 -1.24 -13.65 -13.91
CA ILE A 121 -0.16 -14.63 -13.67
C ILE A 121 -0.60 -16.04 -14.08
N LYS A 122 -1.80 -16.46 -13.66
CA LYS A 122 -2.42 -17.75 -14.00
C LYS A 122 -3.90 -17.58 -14.29
N LYS A 123 -4.48 -18.49 -15.07
CA LYS A 123 -5.91 -18.46 -15.40
C LYS A 123 -6.79 -18.59 -14.15
N GLU A 124 -6.39 -19.43 -13.21
CA GLU A 124 -7.09 -19.65 -11.95
C GLU A 124 -7.10 -18.39 -11.07
N PHE A 125 -6.07 -17.54 -11.15
CA PHE A 125 -6.01 -16.29 -10.41
C PHE A 125 -7.00 -15.26 -10.96
N GLU A 126 -7.19 -15.24 -12.30
CA GLU A 126 -8.20 -14.38 -12.93
C GLU A 126 -9.61 -14.66 -12.40
N GLU A 127 -9.92 -15.93 -12.05
CA GLU A 127 -11.23 -16.35 -11.59
C GLU A 127 -11.55 -15.94 -10.14
N ILE A 128 -10.54 -15.64 -9.34
CA ILE A 128 -10.68 -15.28 -7.93
C ILE A 128 -10.35 -13.81 -7.62
N THR A 129 -9.99 -13.00 -8.64
CA THR A 129 -9.39 -11.69 -8.39
C THR A 129 -10.31 -10.53 -8.73
N ILE A 130 -10.27 -9.53 -7.87
CA ILE A 130 -10.75 -8.18 -8.10
C ILE A 130 -9.54 -7.26 -8.17
N THR A 131 -9.16 -6.79 -9.36
CA THR A 131 -8.06 -5.84 -9.53
C THR A 131 -8.56 -4.42 -9.43
N CYS A 132 -7.97 -3.63 -8.53
CA CYS A 132 -8.31 -2.24 -8.28
C CYS A 132 -7.17 -1.33 -8.75
N THR A 133 -7.45 -0.40 -9.67
CA THR A 133 -6.52 0.63 -10.13
C THR A 133 -7.18 2.00 -10.11
N SER A 134 -6.38 3.06 -10.22
CA SER A 134 -6.91 4.43 -10.32
C SER A 134 -5.84 5.37 -10.86
N PRO A 135 -6.21 6.41 -11.63
CA PRO A 135 -5.29 7.49 -11.99
C PRO A 135 -4.96 8.41 -10.81
N SER A 136 -5.63 8.25 -9.67
CA SER A 136 -5.57 9.19 -8.54
C SER A 136 -4.19 9.33 -7.93
N LYS A 137 -3.38 8.27 -7.89
CA LYS A 137 -2.00 8.35 -7.39
C LYS A 137 -1.04 8.84 -8.46
N THR A 138 -1.12 8.26 -9.65
CA THR A 138 -0.24 8.57 -10.77
C THR A 138 -0.35 10.03 -11.21
N PHE A 139 -1.57 10.54 -11.30
CA PHE A 139 -1.86 11.88 -11.82
C PHE A 139 -2.39 12.87 -10.77
N ASN A 140 -2.26 12.54 -9.48
CA ASN A 140 -2.71 13.38 -8.36
C ASN A 140 -4.19 13.78 -8.45
N LEU A 141 -5.07 12.84 -8.79
CA LEU A 141 -6.50 13.06 -9.04
C LEU A 141 -7.41 12.47 -7.95
N ALA A 142 -6.91 12.25 -6.75
CA ALA A 142 -7.66 11.58 -5.67
C ALA A 142 -8.98 12.26 -5.34
N GLY A 143 -9.03 13.60 -5.40
CA GLY A 143 -10.26 14.39 -5.14
C GLY A 143 -11.39 14.14 -6.13
N LEU A 144 -11.13 13.55 -7.29
CA LEU A 144 -12.13 13.22 -8.30
C LEU A 144 -12.78 11.84 -8.09
N MET A 145 -12.31 11.07 -7.10
CA MET A 145 -12.88 9.80 -6.63
C MET A 145 -13.25 8.83 -7.76
N ILE A 146 -12.32 8.63 -8.70
CA ILE A 146 -12.47 7.69 -9.82
C ILE A 146 -11.53 6.50 -9.63
N SER A 147 -12.02 5.29 -9.88
CA SER A 147 -11.22 4.06 -9.89
C SER A 147 -11.70 3.09 -10.95
N ASN A 148 -10.81 2.23 -11.41
CA ASN A 148 -11.09 1.18 -12.39
C ASN A 148 -11.03 -0.16 -11.66
N ILE A 149 -12.13 -0.92 -11.75
CA ILE A 149 -12.25 -2.22 -11.10
C ILE A 149 -12.42 -3.29 -12.17
N PHE A 150 -11.44 -4.20 -12.26
CA PHE A 150 -11.44 -5.28 -13.23
C PHE A 150 -11.77 -6.60 -12.52
N ILE A 151 -12.81 -7.27 -13.00
CA ILE A 151 -13.27 -8.56 -12.47
C ILE A 151 -13.64 -9.44 -13.66
N ALA A 152 -12.82 -10.44 -13.95
CA ALA A 152 -13.03 -11.33 -15.10
C ALA A 152 -14.19 -12.30 -14.86
N ASP A 153 -14.27 -12.92 -13.68
CA ASP A 153 -15.34 -13.83 -13.35
C ASP A 153 -16.70 -13.12 -13.33
N ARG A 154 -17.66 -13.67 -14.07
CA ARG A 154 -18.99 -13.09 -14.24
C ARG A 154 -19.80 -13.08 -12.94
N LYS A 155 -19.64 -14.11 -12.08
CA LYS A 155 -20.41 -14.23 -10.82
C LYS A 155 -19.88 -13.23 -9.80
N LEU A 156 -18.56 -13.12 -9.65
CA LEU A 156 -17.93 -12.10 -8.79
C LEU A 156 -18.30 -10.70 -9.26
N ARG A 157 -18.21 -10.42 -10.56
CA ARG A 157 -18.57 -9.11 -11.11
C ARG A 157 -20.04 -8.75 -10.87
N HIS A 158 -20.95 -9.73 -10.98
CA HIS A 158 -22.37 -9.50 -10.69
C HIS A 158 -22.60 -9.16 -9.20
N ARG A 159 -21.96 -9.91 -8.28
CA ARG A 159 -22.03 -9.64 -6.83
C ARG A 159 -21.53 -8.23 -6.50
N PHE A 160 -20.38 -7.84 -7.06
CA PHE A 160 -19.81 -6.50 -6.84
C PHE A 160 -20.74 -5.38 -7.33
N ARG A 161 -21.28 -5.51 -8.55
CA ARG A 161 -22.24 -4.54 -9.09
C ARG A 161 -23.49 -4.39 -8.23
N LYS A 162 -24.01 -5.52 -7.74
CA LYS A 162 -25.17 -5.51 -6.86
C LYS A 162 -24.92 -4.69 -5.58
N GLU A 163 -23.73 -4.77 -5.01
CA GLU A 163 -23.39 -3.94 -3.83
C GLU A 163 -23.22 -2.46 -4.17
N LEU A 164 -22.65 -2.13 -5.33
CA LEU A 164 -22.62 -0.75 -5.82
C LEU A 164 -24.02 -0.17 -5.98
N ASP A 165 -24.93 -0.94 -6.58
CA ASP A 165 -26.32 -0.52 -6.76
C ASP A 165 -27.02 -0.31 -5.41
N ARG A 166 -26.82 -1.21 -4.44
CA ARG A 166 -27.36 -1.08 -3.08
C ARG A 166 -26.84 0.16 -2.35
N ALA A 167 -25.59 0.52 -2.58
CA ALA A 167 -24.96 1.70 -2.00
C ALA A 167 -25.35 3.01 -2.74
N GLY A 168 -26.13 2.93 -3.82
CA GLY A 168 -26.49 4.09 -4.64
C GLY A 168 -25.33 4.63 -5.50
N ILE A 169 -24.27 3.85 -5.69
CA ILE A 169 -23.08 4.23 -6.48
C ILE A 169 -23.22 3.67 -7.89
N SER A 170 -24.28 4.03 -8.57
CA SER A 170 -24.56 3.56 -9.94
C SER A 170 -24.04 4.49 -11.03
N GLN A 171 -23.75 5.75 -10.68
CA GLN A 171 -23.29 6.76 -11.63
C GLN A 171 -22.00 7.43 -11.12
N LEU A 172 -21.05 7.57 -12.03
CA LEU A 172 -19.78 8.25 -11.76
C LEU A 172 -19.89 9.75 -12.04
N GLY A 173 -19.13 10.55 -11.31
CA GLY A 173 -19.02 11.98 -11.57
C GLY A 173 -18.38 12.25 -12.94
N VAL A 174 -18.98 13.11 -13.76
CA VAL A 174 -18.50 13.45 -15.10
C VAL A 174 -17.04 13.92 -15.08
N MET A 175 -16.67 14.75 -14.10
CA MET A 175 -15.29 15.27 -13.99
C MET A 175 -14.29 14.15 -13.74
N GLY A 176 -14.62 13.13 -12.95
CA GLY A 176 -13.77 11.96 -12.72
C GLY A 176 -13.57 11.15 -14.00
N LEU A 177 -14.63 10.94 -14.78
CA LEU A 177 -14.55 10.20 -16.06
C LEU A 177 -13.66 10.93 -17.07
N VAL A 178 -13.90 12.23 -17.30
CA VAL A 178 -13.11 13.05 -18.25
C VAL A 178 -11.65 13.12 -17.82
N ALA A 179 -11.39 13.31 -16.51
CA ALA A 179 -10.01 13.36 -16.01
C ALA A 179 -9.30 12.01 -16.14
N CYS A 180 -9.99 10.90 -15.90
CA CYS A 180 -9.43 9.55 -16.08
C CYS A 180 -9.06 9.30 -17.55
N GLU A 181 -9.94 9.62 -18.48
CA GLU A 181 -9.69 9.51 -19.92
C GLU A 181 -8.51 10.37 -20.34
N ALA A 182 -8.49 11.66 -19.96
CA ALA A 182 -7.40 12.57 -20.29
C ALA A 182 -6.05 12.12 -19.72
N ALA A 183 -6.04 11.65 -18.44
CA ALA A 183 -4.84 11.18 -17.78
C ALA A 183 -4.20 10.01 -18.54
N TYR A 184 -4.97 8.98 -18.87
CA TYR A 184 -4.44 7.80 -19.54
C TYR A 184 -4.19 7.99 -21.05
N SER A 185 -4.90 8.89 -21.73
CA SER A 185 -4.73 9.11 -23.16
C SER A 185 -3.70 10.19 -23.52
N GLN A 186 -3.41 11.13 -22.60
CA GLN A 186 -2.56 12.29 -22.88
C GLN A 186 -1.49 12.56 -21.82
N GLY A 187 -1.48 11.80 -20.71
CA GLY A 187 -0.62 12.07 -19.56
C GLY A 187 0.79 11.47 -19.63
N GLU A 188 1.14 10.70 -20.67
CA GLU A 188 2.39 9.92 -20.74
C GLU A 188 3.64 10.76 -20.51
N VAL A 189 3.83 11.84 -21.27
CA VAL A 189 5.01 12.72 -21.15
C VAL A 189 5.13 13.36 -19.78
N TRP A 190 4.00 13.72 -19.17
CA TRP A 190 3.97 14.26 -17.80
C TRP A 190 4.36 13.17 -16.80
N TYR A 191 3.80 11.96 -16.95
CA TYR A 191 4.07 10.83 -16.09
C TYR A 191 5.56 10.46 -16.11
N GLU A 192 6.18 10.33 -17.27
CA GLU A 192 7.60 9.99 -17.40
C GLU A 192 8.50 10.96 -16.62
N LYS A 193 8.27 12.27 -16.78
CA LYS A 193 9.04 13.31 -16.09
C LYS A 193 8.79 13.27 -14.57
N MET A 194 7.56 13.09 -14.16
CA MET A 194 7.19 12.96 -12.74
C MET A 194 7.82 11.72 -12.14
N HIS A 195 7.76 10.58 -12.81
CA HIS A 195 8.34 9.33 -12.36
C HIS A 195 9.85 9.42 -12.16
N GLU A 196 10.58 10.01 -13.12
CA GLU A 196 12.02 10.28 -13.01
C GLU A 196 12.33 11.19 -11.83
N TYR A 197 11.59 12.29 -11.68
CA TYR A 197 11.75 13.22 -10.56
C TYR A 197 11.52 12.57 -9.19
N VAL A 198 10.51 11.74 -9.08
CA VAL A 198 10.23 10.99 -7.83
C VAL A 198 11.35 9.98 -7.56
N LYS A 199 11.85 9.28 -8.58
CA LYS A 199 13.00 8.38 -8.45
C LYS A 199 14.23 9.12 -7.90
N GLU A 200 14.55 10.28 -8.43
CA GLU A 200 15.64 11.12 -7.92
C GLU A 200 15.40 11.56 -6.45
N ASN A 201 14.14 11.84 -6.07
CA ASN A 201 13.82 12.16 -4.68
C ASN A 201 14.00 10.97 -3.74
N ILE A 202 13.70 9.75 -4.19
CA ILE A 202 13.94 8.51 -3.43
C ILE A 202 15.44 8.34 -3.19
N GLU A 203 16.26 8.44 -4.24
CA GLU A 203 17.71 8.31 -4.11
C GLU A 203 18.32 9.42 -3.23
N TYR A 204 17.87 10.64 -3.38
CA TYR A 204 18.27 11.75 -2.51
C TYR A 204 17.92 11.47 -1.04
N THR A 205 16.72 10.92 -0.77
CA THR A 205 16.32 10.56 0.58
C THR A 205 17.21 9.45 1.13
N ARG A 206 17.50 8.42 0.33
CA ARG A 206 18.40 7.32 0.70
C ARG A 206 19.80 7.82 1.08
N GLU A 207 20.38 8.66 0.23
CA GLU A 207 21.69 9.26 0.51
C GLU A 207 21.67 10.10 1.78
N PHE A 208 20.67 10.95 1.95
CA PHE A 208 20.52 11.81 3.11
C PHE A 208 20.38 10.99 4.41
N VAL A 209 19.54 9.97 4.41
CA VAL A 209 19.33 9.07 5.56
C VAL A 209 20.65 8.40 5.92
N ASN A 210 21.32 7.78 4.95
CA ASN A 210 22.55 7.01 5.18
C ASN A 210 23.73 7.86 5.66
N THR A 211 23.81 9.12 5.23
CA THR A 211 24.96 9.98 5.52
C THR A 211 24.72 10.97 6.64
N ARG A 212 23.48 11.33 6.95
CA ARG A 212 23.15 12.48 7.79
C ARG A 212 22.14 12.21 8.92
N LEU A 213 21.49 11.03 8.96
CA LEU A 213 20.53 10.65 10.01
C LEU A 213 21.00 9.40 10.78
N PRO A 214 21.93 9.57 11.76
CA PRO A 214 22.44 8.42 12.52
C PRO A 214 21.31 7.73 13.30
N GLY A 215 21.24 6.40 13.18
CA GLY A 215 20.22 5.57 13.81
C GLY A 215 18.90 5.50 13.05
N VAL A 216 18.79 6.17 11.90
CA VAL A 216 17.65 6.02 10.99
C VAL A 216 18.10 5.21 9.78
N LYS A 217 17.24 4.29 9.34
CA LYS A 217 17.48 3.46 8.15
C LYS A 217 16.36 3.62 7.14
N MET A 218 16.71 3.51 5.88
CA MET A 218 15.78 3.32 4.79
C MET A 218 16.07 1.92 4.22
N GLY A 219 15.10 1.00 4.36
CA GLY A 219 15.20 -0.33 3.80
C GLY A 219 15.17 -0.34 2.28
N GLU A 220 15.12 -1.54 1.71
CA GLU A 220 14.90 -1.69 0.28
C GLU A 220 13.59 -1.00 -0.13
N HIS A 221 13.64 -0.23 -1.21
CA HIS A 221 12.49 0.51 -1.70
C HIS A 221 12.41 0.36 -3.21
N GLN A 222 11.51 -0.48 -3.67
CA GLN A 222 11.36 -0.88 -5.07
C GLN A 222 10.22 -0.13 -5.77
N GLY A 223 9.22 0.31 -5.01
CA GLY A 223 8.04 0.95 -5.55
C GLY A 223 7.33 1.88 -4.58
N THR A 224 6.35 2.61 -5.07
CA THR A 224 5.62 3.71 -4.44
C THR A 224 6.48 4.98 -4.24
N TYR A 225 5.84 6.12 -4.06
CA TYR A 225 6.49 7.38 -3.68
C TYR A 225 6.46 7.64 -2.17
N LEU A 226 6.19 6.58 -1.40
CA LEU A 226 6.01 6.61 0.05
C LEU A 226 7.17 5.86 0.69
N VAL A 227 8.15 6.59 1.21
CA VAL A 227 9.36 6.00 1.78
C VAL A 227 9.12 5.64 3.24
N TRP A 228 9.53 4.44 3.63
CA TRP A 228 9.40 3.87 4.97
C TRP A 228 10.72 3.99 5.73
N LEU A 229 10.75 4.85 6.74
CA LEU A 229 11.94 5.16 7.54
C LEU A 229 11.89 4.44 8.88
N ASP A 230 12.92 3.67 9.18
CA ASP A 230 13.10 2.92 10.42
C ASP A 230 13.91 3.74 11.43
N PHE A 231 13.29 4.11 12.55
CA PHE A 231 13.90 4.86 13.64
C PHE A 231 14.25 3.98 14.87
N ARG A 232 14.06 2.67 14.79
CA ARG A 232 14.23 1.78 15.95
C ARG A 232 15.62 1.82 16.55
N GLU A 233 16.67 2.04 15.75
CA GLU A 233 18.04 2.17 16.24
C GLU A 233 18.37 3.52 16.88
N THR A 234 17.44 4.48 16.83
CA THR A 234 17.61 5.75 17.58
C THR A 234 17.44 5.57 19.10
N GLY A 235 16.82 4.47 19.52
CA GLY A 235 16.48 4.19 20.92
C GLY A 235 15.29 4.99 21.47
N LEU A 236 14.59 5.75 20.62
CA LEU A 236 13.39 6.49 21.01
C LEU A 236 12.20 5.53 21.21
N SER A 237 11.41 5.80 22.25
CA SER A 237 10.10 5.17 22.36
C SER A 237 9.19 5.65 21.22
N VAL A 238 8.10 4.92 20.96
CA VAL A 238 7.16 5.27 19.90
C VAL A 238 6.56 6.66 20.11
N ASP A 239 6.20 7.00 21.36
CA ASP A 239 5.66 8.33 21.69
C ASP A 239 6.73 9.43 21.56
N ALA A 240 7.96 9.16 22.00
CA ALA A 240 9.06 10.11 21.84
C ALA A 240 9.41 10.36 20.37
N LEU A 241 9.27 9.37 19.49
CA LEU A 241 9.42 9.53 18.05
C LEU A 241 8.32 10.43 17.46
N GLU A 242 7.06 10.27 17.89
CA GLU A 242 5.99 11.15 17.46
C GLU A 242 6.21 12.60 17.91
N ASP A 243 6.59 12.80 19.17
CA ASP A 243 6.91 14.12 19.71
C ASP A 243 8.08 14.76 18.93
N LEU A 244 9.09 13.98 18.59
CA LEU A 244 10.21 14.44 17.77
C LEU A 244 9.74 14.93 16.40
N ILE A 245 8.91 14.14 15.70
CA ILE A 245 8.46 14.48 14.35
C ILE A 245 7.50 15.67 14.39
N ILE A 246 6.49 15.64 15.27
CA ILE A 246 5.42 16.65 15.28
C ILE A 246 5.91 17.96 15.91
N TYR A 247 6.46 17.91 17.11
CA TYR A 247 6.72 19.12 17.88
C TYR A 247 8.14 19.66 17.72
N LYS A 248 9.16 18.80 17.54
CA LYS A 248 10.53 19.28 17.36
C LYS A 248 10.89 19.53 15.90
N ALA A 249 10.55 18.61 15.00
CA ALA A 249 10.77 18.80 13.56
C ALA A 249 9.68 19.67 12.91
N GLY A 250 8.49 19.79 13.52
CA GLY A 250 7.35 20.52 12.97
C GLY A 250 6.84 19.91 11.67
N LEU A 251 6.81 18.56 11.60
CA LEU A 251 6.37 17.81 10.44
C LEU A 251 5.15 16.96 10.79
N TRP A 252 4.25 16.77 9.81
CA TRP A 252 3.13 15.87 9.92
C TRP A 252 3.35 14.71 8.93
N LEU A 253 4.10 13.69 9.40
CA LEU A 253 4.31 12.45 8.66
C LEU A 253 3.25 11.41 9.05
N ASP A 254 3.21 10.30 8.32
CA ASP A 254 2.38 9.17 8.73
C ASP A 254 3.14 8.31 9.75
N SER A 255 2.70 8.37 11.00
CA SER A 255 3.25 7.56 12.09
C SER A 255 3.10 6.06 11.79
N GLY A 256 4.14 5.29 12.08
CA GLY A 256 4.10 3.84 11.96
C GLY A 256 3.00 3.17 12.78
N LYS A 257 2.55 3.80 13.86
CA LYS A 257 1.44 3.31 14.70
C LYS A 257 0.15 3.07 13.91
N ILE A 258 -0.17 3.92 12.93
CA ILE A 258 -1.41 3.78 12.15
C ILE A 258 -1.43 2.53 11.28
N PHE A 259 -0.25 1.95 11.01
CA PHE A 259 -0.10 0.70 10.24
C PHE A 259 -0.12 -0.56 11.11
N GLY A 260 -0.49 -0.42 12.39
CA GLY A 260 -0.54 -1.48 13.36
C GLY A 260 0.79 -1.70 14.09
N LYS A 261 0.84 -2.74 14.94
CA LYS A 261 2.01 -3.04 15.79
C LYS A 261 3.30 -3.24 14.99
N ALA A 262 3.20 -3.83 13.80
CA ALA A 262 4.34 -4.06 12.91
C ALA A 262 4.97 -2.75 12.37
N GLY A 263 4.27 -1.62 12.49
CA GLY A 263 4.77 -0.30 12.08
C GLY A 263 5.38 0.54 13.21
N GLU A 264 5.36 0.07 14.46
CA GLU A 264 5.92 0.82 15.59
C GLU A 264 7.42 1.10 15.41
N GLY A 265 7.83 2.34 15.65
CA GLY A 265 9.21 2.79 15.47
C GLY A 265 9.55 3.23 14.04
N PHE A 266 8.57 3.26 13.15
CA PHE A 266 8.71 3.74 11.77
C PHE A 266 7.97 5.06 11.53
N GLN A 267 8.36 5.74 10.44
CA GLN A 267 7.65 6.90 9.89
C GLN A 267 7.57 6.77 8.37
N ARG A 268 6.43 7.09 7.76
CA ARG A 268 6.27 7.11 6.31
C ARG A 268 6.33 8.54 5.80
N ILE A 269 7.29 8.83 4.91
CA ILE A 269 7.42 10.12 4.26
C ILE A 269 6.98 10.05 2.80
N ASN A 270 6.18 11.03 2.35
CA ASN A 270 5.82 11.21 0.95
C ASN A 270 6.91 12.04 0.25
N VAL A 271 7.58 11.46 -0.74
CA VAL A 271 8.66 12.11 -1.50
C VAL A 271 8.21 12.66 -2.86
N ALA A 272 6.93 12.50 -3.22
CA ALA A 272 6.34 13.11 -4.41
C ALA A 272 6.01 14.60 -4.17
N CYS A 273 7.03 15.38 -3.88
CA CYS A 273 6.97 16.81 -3.61
C CYS A 273 8.20 17.52 -4.20
N PRO A 274 8.22 18.86 -4.28
CA PRO A 274 9.40 19.59 -4.71
C PRO A 274 10.63 19.26 -3.86
N ARG A 275 11.80 19.10 -4.49
CA ARG A 275 13.08 18.78 -3.82
C ARG A 275 13.38 19.72 -2.65
N ALA A 276 13.08 21.01 -2.77
CA ALA A 276 13.30 21.97 -1.71
C ALA A 276 12.48 21.64 -0.45
N THR A 277 11.20 21.24 -0.62
CA THR A 277 10.33 20.82 0.48
C THR A 277 10.86 19.56 1.15
N LEU A 278 11.28 18.58 0.35
CA LEU A 278 11.86 17.32 0.85
C LEU A 278 13.15 17.58 1.63
N THR A 279 14.05 18.41 1.08
CA THR A 279 15.31 18.79 1.74
C THR A 279 15.05 19.46 3.07
N GLU A 280 14.12 20.43 3.11
CA GLU A 280 13.75 21.12 4.35
C GLU A 280 13.20 20.13 5.40
N ALA A 281 12.33 19.20 5.00
CA ALA A 281 11.78 18.20 5.90
C ALA A 281 12.89 17.29 6.50
N LEU A 282 13.79 16.79 5.67
CA LEU A 282 14.90 15.95 6.12
C LEU A 282 15.89 16.71 7.04
N GLU A 283 16.20 17.98 6.75
CA GLU A 283 17.03 18.82 7.61
C GLU A 283 16.36 19.10 8.97
N ARG A 284 15.05 19.29 9.00
CA ARG A 284 14.28 19.44 10.25
C ARG A 284 14.33 18.17 11.10
N ILE A 285 14.20 16.98 10.50
CA ILE A 285 14.35 15.70 11.21
C ILE A 285 15.77 15.59 11.80
N LYS A 286 16.79 15.89 11.00
CA LYS A 286 18.20 15.89 11.46
C LYS A 286 18.39 16.77 12.69
N LYS A 287 17.97 18.04 12.60
CA LYS A 287 18.09 19.00 13.71
C LYS A 287 17.34 18.51 14.97
N ALA A 288 16.16 17.93 14.80
CA ALA A 288 15.38 17.40 15.92
C ALA A 288 16.09 16.23 16.61
N LEU A 289 16.71 15.31 15.84
CA LEU A 289 17.51 14.20 16.38
C LEU A 289 18.75 14.69 17.13
N GLU A 290 19.46 15.70 16.62
CA GLU A 290 20.64 16.29 17.26
C GLU A 290 20.32 16.93 18.61
N THR A 291 19.11 17.48 18.78
CA THR A 291 18.67 18.15 20.03
C THR A 291 18.05 17.19 21.04
N THR A 292 17.91 15.91 20.71
CA THR A 292 17.26 14.90 21.57
C THR A 292 18.29 14.02 22.28
N LYS A 293 19.55 14.08 21.88
CA LYS A 293 20.70 13.50 22.59
C LYS A 293 21.13 14.41 23.73
#